data_09edcf4fe43126c16033b043f28d9613
#
_entry.id   09edcf4fe43126c16033b043f28d9613
#
_cell.length_a   1.000
_cell.length_b   1.000
_cell.length_c   1.000
_cell.angle_alpha   90.00
_cell.angle_beta   90.00
_cell.angle_gamma   90.00
#
_symmetry.space_group_name_H-M   'P 1'
#
loop_
_entity.id
_entity.type
_entity.pdbx_description
1 polymer ?
#
loop_
_entity_poly.entity_id
_entity_poly.type
_entity_poly.pdbx_seq_one_letter_code
_entity_poly.pdbx_strand_id
1 'polypeptide(L)'
;MNTKIFSLITKNLHLAFNLPKYQQISASISPATIVEDLPWTPARYRKFKDAVAAELALPCDYLGTLAEIVADLSERYTNRFFREIWRPRTSDYDHSGWALVEEINRLNPERVLDVGCGYHPFKDRIHNIVGIDPYNDAADYEVDILDYRVRPASYDVIIALGSINFNSQDEIEERFAHCVSLLKPGGRFYLRANPGISHKTGPYVDIFPWTFEIVNEFAERYNLRLETFKKEPAELGRLYFVYTKII
;
A
#
# COMPACT_ATOMS: atom_id res chain seq x y z
N MET A 1 9.31 22.87 -12.71
CA MET A 1 8.25 21.86 -12.90
C MET A 1 8.82 20.74 -13.76
N ASN A 2 8.59 19.47 -13.42
CA ASN A 2 9.10 18.37 -14.25
C ASN A 2 8.23 18.27 -15.51
N THR A 3 8.81 18.57 -16.68
CA THR A 3 8.11 18.58 -17.98
C THR A 3 7.43 17.25 -18.31
N LYS A 4 7.95 16.14 -17.80
CA LYS A 4 7.38 14.80 -18.01
C LYS A 4 6.00 14.63 -17.33
N ILE A 5 5.86 15.17 -16.10
CA ILE A 5 4.61 15.15 -15.35
C ILE A 5 3.54 15.99 -16.06
N PHE A 6 3.94 17.17 -16.49
CA PHE A 6 3.05 18.06 -17.22
C PHE A 6 2.52 17.42 -18.51
N SER A 7 3.41 16.73 -19.26
CA SER A 7 3.04 16.02 -20.46
C SER A 7 1.96 14.96 -20.24
N LEU A 8 2.11 14.15 -19.21
CA LEU A 8 1.19 13.06 -18.96
C LEU A 8 -0.22 13.55 -18.64
N ILE A 9 -0.31 14.52 -17.75
CA ILE A 9 -1.62 15.02 -17.32
C ILE A 9 -2.26 15.82 -18.42
N THR A 10 -1.52 16.67 -19.14
CA THR A 10 -2.07 17.41 -20.28
C THR A 10 -2.57 16.49 -21.39
N LYS A 11 -1.91 15.35 -21.63
CA LYS A 11 -2.38 14.36 -22.59
C LYS A 11 -3.71 13.72 -22.17
N ASN A 12 -3.88 13.40 -20.90
CA ASN A 12 -5.12 12.81 -20.40
C ASN A 12 -6.23 13.86 -20.24
N LEU A 13 -5.90 15.06 -19.80
CA LEU A 13 -6.85 16.18 -19.79
C LEU A 13 -7.38 16.52 -21.19
N HIS A 14 -6.53 16.44 -22.21
CA HIS A 14 -6.97 16.60 -23.60
C HIS A 14 -8.04 15.58 -23.99
N LEU A 15 -7.86 14.32 -23.62
CA LEU A 15 -8.86 13.27 -23.87
C LEU A 15 -10.16 13.49 -23.10
N ALA A 16 -10.08 14.04 -21.88
CA ALA A 16 -11.24 14.28 -21.04
C ALA A 16 -12.04 15.53 -21.43
N PHE A 17 -11.38 16.61 -21.85
CA PHE A 17 -12.04 17.92 -22.01
C PHE A 17 -12.14 18.41 -23.45
N ASN A 18 -11.44 17.80 -24.37
CA ASN A 18 -11.46 18.19 -25.81
C ASN A 18 -11.33 19.73 -26.04
N LEU A 19 -10.54 20.42 -25.22
CA LEU A 19 -10.34 21.85 -25.29
C LEU A 19 -9.15 22.21 -26.18
N PRO A 20 -9.27 23.16 -27.11
CA PRO A 20 -8.18 23.55 -28.03
C PRO A 20 -6.89 23.95 -27.33
N LYS A 21 -6.98 24.61 -26.17
CA LYS A 21 -5.83 25.01 -25.36
C LYS A 21 -5.04 23.81 -24.83
N TYR A 22 -5.71 22.73 -24.45
CA TYR A 22 -5.05 21.48 -24.06
C TYR A 22 -4.39 20.78 -25.24
N GLN A 23 -4.96 20.85 -26.41
CA GLN A 23 -4.37 20.29 -27.62
C GLN A 23 -3.04 20.98 -27.95
N GLN A 24 -2.97 22.31 -27.83
CA GLN A 24 -1.72 23.05 -28.02
C GLN A 24 -0.65 22.69 -27.03
N ILE A 25 -0.99 22.59 -25.75
CA ILE A 25 -0.06 22.18 -24.68
C ILE A 25 0.40 20.73 -24.89
N SER A 26 -0.52 19.84 -25.19
CA SER A 26 -0.24 18.44 -25.48
C SER A 26 0.66 18.26 -26.69
N ALA A 27 0.46 19.03 -27.76
CA ALA A 27 1.28 18.98 -28.95
C ALA A 27 2.70 19.53 -28.78
N SER A 28 2.88 20.45 -27.83
CA SER A 28 4.21 21.03 -27.50
C SER A 28 5.09 20.11 -26.64
N ILE A 29 4.53 19.01 -26.13
CA ILE A 29 5.21 18.11 -25.20
C ILE A 29 5.35 16.72 -25.83
N SER A 30 6.58 16.26 -26.01
CA SER A 30 6.86 14.97 -26.63
C SER A 30 6.29 13.79 -25.79
N PRO A 31 5.52 12.89 -26.42
CA PRO A 31 4.94 11.72 -25.74
C PRO A 31 5.96 10.68 -25.27
N ALA A 32 7.18 10.74 -25.79
CA ALA A 32 8.16 9.65 -25.68
C ALA A 32 8.91 9.58 -24.36
N THR A 33 8.70 10.54 -23.46
CA THR A 33 9.50 10.61 -22.22
C THR A 33 8.67 10.42 -20.99
N ILE A 34 7.90 9.34 -20.98
CA ILE A 34 6.87 9.24 -20.02
C ILE A 34 7.23 8.35 -18.91
N VAL A 35 6.97 8.79 -17.75
CA VAL A 35 6.14 8.10 -16.78
C VAL A 35 6.84 7.06 -15.94
N GLU A 36 7.76 6.33 -16.48
CA GLU A 36 8.40 5.22 -15.78
C GLU A 36 9.29 5.66 -14.61
N ASP A 37 9.74 6.91 -14.66
CA ASP A 37 10.68 7.47 -13.67
C ASP A 37 10.06 8.51 -12.74
N LEU A 38 8.73 8.66 -12.71
CA LEU A 38 8.12 9.75 -11.96
C LEU A 38 7.47 9.26 -10.67
N PRO A 39 8.06 9.60 -9.53
CA PRO A 39 7.42 9.38 -8.26
C PRO A 39 6.20 10.30 -8.12
N TRP A 40 5.02 9.74 -8.24
CA TRP A 40 3.78 10.40 -7.94
C TRP A 40 3.40 10.14 -6.49
N THR A 41 3.18 11.22 -5.76
CA THR A 41 2.68 11.15 -4.40
C THR A 41 1.47 12.07 -4.29
N PRO A 42 0.53 11.82 -3.36
CA PRO A 42 -0.60 12.71 -3.13
C PRO A 42 -0.19 14.17 -2.97
N ALA A 43 0.93 14.45 -2.31
CA ALA A 43 1.43 15.82 -2.17
C ALA A 43 1.91 16.43 -3.50
N ARG A 44 2.57 15.65 -4.35
CA ARG A 44 2.99 16.09 -5.69
C ARG A 44 1.79 16.30 -6.61
N TYR A 45 0.78 15.46 -6.48
CA TYR A 45 -0.48 15.63 -7.18
C TYR A 45 -1.17 16.94 -6.84
N ARG A 46 -1.34 17.22 -5.54
CA ARG A 46 -1.96 18.47 -5.09
C ARG A 46 -1.25 19.68 -5.67
N LYS A 47 0.07 19.75 -5.53
CA LYS A 47 0.88 20.85 -6.08
C LYS A 47 0.76 20.98 -7.59
N PHE A 48 0.71 19.85 -8.27
CA PHE A 48 0.60 19.84 -9.72
C PHE A 48 -0.81 20.25 -10.17
N LYS A 49 -1.86 19.73 -9.54
CA LYS A 49 -3.24 20.12 -9.79
C LYS A 49 -3.42 21.64 -9.66
N ASP A 50 -2.91 22.21 -8.57
CA ASP A 50 -3.01 23.63 -8.30
C ASP A 50 -2.23 24.45 -9.35
N ALA A 51 -1.04 24.02 -9.73
CA ALA A 51 -0.24 24.66 -10.76
C ALA A 51 -0.91 24.60 -12.15
N VAL A 52 -1.48 23.46 -12.54
CA VAL A 52 -2.20 23.30 -13.81
C VAL A 52 -3.48 24.15 -13.82
N ALA A 53 -4.24 24.14 -12.74
CA ALA A 53 -5.45 24.94 -12.62
C ALA A 53 -5.14 26.46 -12.75
N ALA A 54 -4.08 26.93 -12.10
CA ALA A 54 -3.64 28.31 -12.18
C ALA A 54 -3.15 28.70 -13.58
N GLU A 55 -2.33 27.85 -14.21
CA GLU A 55 -1.74 28.12 -15.54
C GLU A 55 -2.80 28.11 -16.66
N LEU A 56 -3.78 27.21 -16.53
CA LEU A 56 -4.82 27.03 -17.53
C LEU A 56 -6.04 27.92 -17.29
N ALA A 57 -6.07 28.67 -16.19
CA ALA A 57 -7.20 29.51 -15.77
C ALA A 57 -8.54 28.76 -15.87
N LEU A 58 -8.59 27.54 -15.33
CA LEU A 58 -9.76 26.69 -15.39
C LEU A 58 -10.84 27.18 -14.43
N PRO A 59 -12.13 27.13 -14.85
CA PRO A 59 -13.26 27.32 -13.94
C PRO A 59 -13.22 26.32 -12.75
N CYS A 60 -13.81 26.70 -11.64
CA CYS A 60 -13.80 25.87 -10.43
C CYS A 60 -14.45 24.48 -10.60
N ASP A 61 -15.42 24.35 -11.48
CA ASP A 61 -16.08 23.09 -11.85
C ASP A 61 -15.16 22.09 -12.54
N TYR A 62 -14.16 22.58 -13.28
CA TYR A 62 -13.14 21.70 -13.86
C TYR A 62 -12.13 21.17 -12.85
N LEU A 63 -12.00 21.79 -11.69
CA LEU A 63 -11.07 21.33 -10.65
C LEU A 63 -11.48 19.97 -10.07
N GLY A 64 -12.79 19.69 -9.97
CA GLY A 64 -13.31 18.37 -9.55
C GLY A 64 -12.87 17.29 -10.53
N THR A 65 -13.17 17.48 -11.81
CA THR A 65 -12.82 16.51 -12.87
C THR A 65 -11.30 16.34 -13.00
N LEU A 66 -10.52 17.41 -12.81
CA LEU A 66 -9.06 17.30 -12.78
C LEU A 66 -8.59 16.45 -11.61
N ALA A 67 -9.21 16.58 -10.45
CA ALA A 67 -8.89 15.75 -9.28
C ALA A 67 -9.20 14.27 -9.52
N GLU A 68 -10.31 13.95 -10.19
CA GLU A 68 -10.68 12.59 -10.57
C GLU A 68 -9.67 11.97 -11.54
N ILE A 69 -9.24 12.71 -12.57
CA ILE A 69 -8.21 12.24 -13.51
C ILE A 69 -6.87 12.01 -12.80
N VAL A 70 -6.52 12.90 -11.89
CA VAL A 70 -5.30 12.79 -11.11
C VAL A 70 -5.36 11.57 -10.18
N ALA A 71 -6.51 11.29 -9.59
CA ALA A 71 -6.72 10.09 -8.76
C ALA A 71 -6.60 8.81 -9.58
N ASP A 72 -7.27 8.72 -10.74
CA ASP A 72 -7.17 7.58 -11.66
C ASP A 72 -5.73 7.33 -12.12
N LEU A 73 -4.99 8.39 -12.44
CA LEU A 73 -3.58 8.27 -12.81
C LEU A 73 -2.73 7.80 -11.62
N SER A 74 -3.01 8.28 -10.41
CA SER A 74 -2.32 7.84 -9.20
C SER A 74 -2.51 6.34 -8.97
N GLU A 75 -3.74 5.90 -9.05
CA GLU A 75 -4.09 4.49 -8.91
C GLU A 75 -3.35 3.62 -9.92
N ARG A 76 -3.39 3.98 -11.20
CA ARG A 76 -2.66 3.25 -12.28
C ARG A 76 -1.16 3.19 -12.03
N TYR A 77 -0.56 4.27 -11.52
CA TYR A 77 0.85 4.29 -11.17
C TYR A 77 1.17 3.42 -9.99
N THR A 78 0.36 3.48 -8.95
CA THR A 78 0.50 2.66 -7.76
C THR A 78 0.37 1.18 -8.12
N ASN A 79 -0.63 0.84 -8.93
CA ASN A 79 -0.85 -0.51 -9.44
C ASN A 79 0.37 -1.02 -10.21
N ARG A 80 0.87 -0.20 -11.15
CA ARG A 80 2.06 -0.55 -11.93
C ARG A 80 3.30 -0.69 -11.05
N PHE A 81 3.48 0.20 -10.08
CA PHE A 81 4.63 0.12 -9.17
C PHE A 81 4.64 -1.20 -8.40
N PHE A 82 3.54 -1.56 -7.77
CA PHE A 82 3.48 -2.80 -7.00
C PHE A 82 3.47 -4.06 -7.87
N ARG A 83 2.88 -4.02 -9.05
CA ARG A 83 2.83 -5.15 -9.99
C ARG A 83 4.16 -5.40 -10.70
N GLU A 84 4.83 -4.37 -11.19
CA GLU A 84 5.94 -4.50 -12.13
C GLU A 84 7.30 -4.13 -11.54
N ILE A 85 7.35 -3.12 -10.67
CA ILE A 85 8.60 -2.49 -10.25
C ILE A 85 9.07 -3.02 -8.91
N TRP A 86 8.17 -3.05 -7.94
CA TRP A 86 8.53 -3.44 -6.59
C TRP A 86 8.76 -4.95 -6.47
N ARG A 87 9.88 -5.32 -5.86
CA ARG A 87 10.29 -6.72 -5.63
C ARG A 87 10.72 -6.89 -4.17
N PRO A 88 9.99 -7.64 -3.36
CA PRO A 88 10.39 -7.88 -1.99
C PRO A 88 11.61 -8.81 -1.93
N ARG A 89 12.53 -8.50 -1.04
CA ARG A 89 13.68 -9.35 -0.73
C ARG A 89 13.37 -10.22 0.48
N THR A 90 12.47 -11.17 0.31
CA THR A 90 11.93 -11.98 1.39
C THR A 90 13.00 -12.77 2.16
N SER A 91 14.11 -13.12 1.51
CA SER A 91 15.23 -13.85 2.11
C SER A 91 16.11 -13.00 3.03
N ASP A 92 16.10 -11.68 2.89
CA ASP A 92 17.08 -10.78 3.51
C ASP A 92 16.63 -10.28 4.90
N TYR A 93 15.53 -10.81 5.44
CA TYR A 93 14.96 -10.38 6.71
C TYR A 93 15.23 -11.39 7.83
N ASP A 94 15.73 -10.91 8.98
CA ASP A 94 16.11 -11.76 10.11
C ASP A 94 14.92 -12.27 10.92
N HIS A 95 13.83 -11.50 10.96
CA HIS A 95 12.65 -11.80 11.78
C HIS A 95 11.40 -12.03 10.95
N SER A 96 11.31 -11.46 9.76
CA SER A 96 10.20 -11.63 8.84
C SER A 96 10.65 -12.39 7.57
N GLY A 97 9.84 -12.45 6.56
CA GLY A 97 10.19 -13.19 5.34
C GLY A 97 10.33 -14.70 5.62
N TRP A 98 11.38 -15.32 5.11
CA TRP A 98 11.58 -16.77 5.26
C TRP A 98 11.71 -17.24 6.71
N ALA A 99 12.16 -16.39 7.62
CA ALA A 99 12.24 -16.71 9.04
C ALA A 99 10.89 -17.08 9.67
N LEU A 100 9.77 -16.61 9.08
CA LEU A 100 8.42 -16.90 9.57
C LEU A 100 7.90 -18.29 9.20
N VAL A 101 8.45 -18.92 8.16
CA VAL A 101 7.88 -20.15 7.61
C VAL A 101 7.81 -21.25 8.68
N GLU A 102 8.94 -21.52 9.35
CA GLU A 102 9.00 -22.55 10.38
C GLU A 102 8.17 -22.19 11.60
N GLU A 103 8.21 -20.93 12.04
CA GLU A 103 7.43 -20.45 13.20
C GLU A 103 5.93 -20.64 12.97
N ILE A 104 5.42 -20.19 11.80
CA ILE A 104 4.00 -20.28 11.48
C ILE A 104 3.57 -21.75 11.31
N ASN A 105 4.36 -22.56 10.61
CA ASN A 105 4.03 -23.97 10.42
C ASN A 105 4.00 -24.77 11.73
N ARG A 106 4.84 -24.41 12.71
CA ARG A 106 4.80 -25.02 14.05
C ARG A 106 3.50 -24.76 14.81
N LEU A 107 2.80 -23.65 14.50
CA LEU A 107 1.49 -23.37 15.08
C LEU A 107 0.40 -24.31 14.57
N ASN A 108 0.69 -25.04 13.48
CA ASN A 108 -0.26 -25.91 12.78
C ASN A 108 -1.60 -25.22 12.49
N PRO A 109 -1.57 -24.04 11.83
CA PRO A 109 -2.77 -23.24 11.62
C PRO A 109 -3.71 -23.93 10.62
N GLU A 110 -5.01 -23.85 10.88
CA GLU A 110 -6.04 -24.32 9.93
C GLU A 110 -6.14 -23.36 8.73
N ARG A 111 -5.94 -22.05 8.97
CA ARG A 111 -6.00 -21.02 7.92
C ARG A 111 -5.03 -19.87 8.20
N VAL A 112 -4.26 -19.52 7.20
CA VAL A 112 -3.34 -18.36 7.20
C VAL A 112 -3.76 -17.40 6.09
N LEU A 113 -3.77 -16.10 6.37
CA LEU A 113 -4.01 -15.04 5.40
C LEU A 113 -2.73 -14.21 5.23
N ASP A 114 -2.26 -14.06 4.00
CA ASP A 114 -1.17 -13.15 3.63
C ASP A 114 -1.76 -11.91 2.92
N VAL A 115 -1.77 -10.77 3.62
CA VAL A 115 -2.35 -9.52 3.18
C VAL A 115 -1.31 -8.69 2.45
N GLY A 116 -1.55 -8.41 1.17
CA GLY A 116 -0.57 -7.80 0.28
C GLY A 116 0.58 -8.75 0.00
N CYS A 117 0.23 -9.98 -0.41
CA CYS A 117 1.19 -11.08 -0.60
C CYS A 117 2.18 -10.83 -1.76
N GLY A 118 1.94 -9.83 -2.61
CA GLY A 118 2.74 -9.58 -3.79
C GLY A 118 2.80 -10.81 -4.71
N TYR A 119 4.00 -11.29 -4.99
CA TYR A 119 4.21 -12.52 -5.79
C TYR A 119 3.94 -13.81 -5.05
N HIS A 120 3.31 -13.74 -3.91
CA HIS A 120 2.92 -14.85 -3.06
C HIS A 120 4.09 -15.82 -2.74
N PRO A 121 5.20 -15.32 -2.22
CA PRO A 121 6.40 -16.13 -2.01
C PRO A 121 6.22 -17.26 -0.99
N PHE A 122 5.20 -17.18 -0.14
CA PHE A 122 4.90 -18.17 0.90
C PHE A 122 3.97 -19.30 0.45
N LYS A 123 3.38 -19.25 -0.76
CA LYS A 123 2.34 -20.16 -1.25
C LYS A 123 2.67 -21.64 -1.05
N ASP A 124 3.88 -22.04 -1.36
CA ASP A 124 4.31 -23.44 -1.26
C ASP A 124 5.15 -23.75 0.00
N ARG A 125 5.17 -22.84 0.98
CA ARG A 125 6.03 -22.91 2.16
C ARG A 125 5.26 -22.86 3.47
N ILE A 126 4.20 -22.07 3.55
CA ILE A 126 3.34 -22.01 4.71
C ILE A 126 2.07 -22.80 4.43
N HIS A 127 1.74 -23.70 5.36
CA HIS A 127 0.57 -24.57 5.22
C HIS A 127 -0.71 -23.73 5.31
N ASN A 128 -1.71 -24.10 4.48
CA ASN A 128 -3.06 -23.53 4.50
C ASN A 128 -3.11 -22.00 4.32
N ILE A 129 -2.13 -21.46 3.58
CA ILE A 129 -2.03 -20.02 3.31
C ILE A 129 -2.92 -19.63 2.11
N VAL A 130 -3.55 -18.48 2.25
CA VAL A 130 -4.28 -17.77 1.20
C VAL A 130 -3.66 -16.39 1.07
N GLY A 131 -3.22 -16.01 -0.13
CA GLY A 131 -2.66 -14.71 -0.42
C GLY A 131 -3.66 -13.80 -1.10
N ILE A 132 -3.77 -12.58 -0.62
CA ILE A 132 -4.54 -11.51 -1.28
C ILE A 132 -3.64 -10.34 -1.62
N ASP A 133 -3.82 -9.76 -2.80
CA ASP A 133 -3.08 -8.57 -3.24
C ASP A 133 -3.88 -7.87 -4.34
N PRO A 134 -4.14 -6.55 -4.25
CA PRO A 134 -4.93 -5.84 -5.26
C PRO A 134 -4.18 -5.61 -6.58
N TYR A 135 -2.87 -5.89 -6.63
CA TYR A 135 -2.00 -5.52 -7.75
C TYR A 135 -1.35 -6.71 -8.46
N ASN A 136 -1.32 -7.89 -7.84
CA ASN A 136 -0.57 -9.03 -8.35
C ASN A 136 -1.48 -10.22 -8.66
N ASP A 137 -1.38 -10.72 -9.88
CA ASP A 137 -2.09 -11.89 -10.39
C ASP A 137 -1.53 -13.23 -9.84
N ALA A 138 -0.39 -13.20 -9.14
CA ALA A 138 0.12 -14.35 -8.40
C ALA A 138 -0.61 -14.61 -7.08
N ALA A 139 -1.42 -13.66 -6.59
CA ALA A 139 -2.28 -13.82 -5.43
C ALA A 139 -3.38 -14.86 -5.70
N ASP A 140 -3.88 -15.52 -4.65
CA ASP A 140 -5.05 -16.39 -4.78
C ASP A 140 -6.32 -15.58 -5.07
N TYR A 141 -6.37 -14.33 -4.58
CA TYR A 141 -7.41 -13.36 -4.91
C TYR A 141 -6.78 -11.99 -5.18
N GLU A 142 -7.03 -11.44 -6.37
CA GLU A 142 -6.62 -10.07 -6.73
C GLU A 142 -7.64 -9.08 -6.16
N VAL A 143 -7.48 -8.73 -4.86
CA VAL A 143 -8.43 -7.92 -4.11
C VAL A 143 -7.75 -7.17 -2.97
N ASP A 144 -8.21 -5.93 -2.67
CA ASP A 144 -7.80 -5.21 -1.47
C ASP A 144 -8.41 -5.87 -0.22
N ILE A 145 -7.71 -5.77 0.92
CA ILE A 145 -8.19 -6.35 2.18
C ILE A 145 -9.56 -5.82 2.59
N LEU A 146 -9.87 -4.55 2.29
CA LEU A 146 -11.15 -3.95 2.61
C LEU A 146 -12.31 -4.50 1.77
N ASP A 147 -12.01 -5.09 0.61
CA ASP A 147 -12.99 -5.74 -0.27
C ASP A 147 -13.02 -7.25 -0.13
N TYR A 148 -12.08 -7.81 0.62
CA TYR A 148 -12.01 -9.25 0.87
C TYR A 148 -13.07 -9.69 1.88
N ARG A 149 -14.19 -10.20 1.38
CA ARG A 149 -15.39 -10.53 2.16
C ARG A 149 -15.41 -12.01 2.56
N VAL A 150 -14.99 -12.27 3.78
CA VAL A 150 -15.07 -13.59 4.42
C VAL A 150 -15.66 -13.46 5.82
N ARG A 151 -16.05 -14.58 6.41
CA ARG A 151 -16.61 -14.61 7.77
C ARG A 151 -15.57 -14.08 8.77
N PRO A 152 -15.98 -13.23 9.72
CA PRO A 152 -15.10 -12.83 10.85
C PRO A 152 -14.56 -14.05 11.62
N ALA A 153 -13.43 -13.87 12.28
CA ALA A 153 -12.74 -14.90 13.06
C ALA A 153 -12.50 -16.20 12.26
N SER A 154 -12.01 -16.07 11.01
CA SER A 154 -11.76 -17.19 10.10
C SER A 154 -10.31 -17.65 10.05
N TYR A 155 -9.36 -16.85 10.52
CA TYR A 155 -7.93 -17.08 10.38
C TYR A 155 -7.23 -17.27 11.72
N ASP A 156 -6.37 -18.27 11.80
CA ASP A 156 -5.50 -18.52 12.97
C ASP A 156 -4.29 -17.60 12.93
N VAL A 157 -3.82 -17.28 11.72
CA VAL A 157 -2.67 -16.41 11.48
C VAL A 157 -2.99 -15.44 10.35
N ILE A 158 -2.62 -14.18 10.55
CA ILE A 158 -2.59 -13.16 9.49
C ILE A 158 -1.17 -12.60 9.38
N ILE A 159 -0.70 -12.40 8.16
CA ILE A 159 0.59 -11.81 7.81
C ILE A 159 0.34 -10.53 7.03
N ALA A 160 1.06 -9.44 7.34
CA ALA A 160 1.05 -8.19 6.60
C ALA A 160 2.47 -7.59 6.57
N LEU A 161 3.32 -8.11 5.68
CA LEU A 161 4.74 -7.76 5.66
C LEU A 161 5.03 -6.58 4.72
N GLY A 162 4.47 -5.42 5.06
CA GLY A 162 4.66 -4.19 4.31
C GLY A 162 3.42 -3.66 3.61
N SER A 163 2.31 -4.37 3.66
CA SER A 163 1.06 -3.96 3.03
C SER A 163 0.29 -2.88 3.83
N ILE A 164 0.38 -2.91 5.16
CA ILE A 164 -0.27 -1.91 6.04
C ILE A 164 0.75 -0.82 6.41
N ASN A 165 1.22 -0.07 5.42
CA ASN A 165 2.26 0.94 5.58
C ASN A 165 1.98 2.24 4.83
N PHE A 166 0.92 2.29 4.03
CA PHE A 166 0.76 3.34 3.04
C PHE A 166 -0.56 4.06 3.24
N ASN A 167 -0.57 5.33 2.83
CA ASN A 167 -1.71 6.24 2.86
C ASN A 167 -1.95 6.91 4.23
N SER A 168 -3.17 7.40 4.46
CA SER A 168 -3.55 8.14 5.67
C SER A 168 -3.65 7.22 6.89
N GLN A 169 -3.67 7.85 8.06
CA GLN A 169 -3.91 7.14 9.31
C GLN A 169 -5.27 6.41 9.29
N ASP A 170 -6.32 7.07 8.81
CA ASP A 170 -7.67 6.49 8.76
C ASP A 170 -7.69 5.22 7.92
N GLU A 171 -7.03 5.22 6.76
CA GLU A 171 -6.94 4.03 5.90
C GLU A 171 -6.12 2.91 6.52
N ILE A 172 -5.06 3.24 7.25
CA ILE A 172 -4.26 2.26 8.01
C ILE A 172 -5.11 1.64 9.11
N GLU A 173 -5.84 2.46 9.87
CA GLU A 173 -6.72 2.00 10.96
C GLU A 173 -7.84 1.11 10.42
N GLU A 174 -8.46 1.47 9.31
CA GLU A 174 -9.51 0.67 8.68
C GLU A 174 -9.00 -0.71 8.24
N ARG A 175 -7.87 -0.76 7.52
CA ARG A 175 -7.24 -2.02 7.10
C ARG A 175 -6.81 -2.89 8.27
N PHE A 176 -6.22 -2.26 9.28
CA PHE A 176 -5.79 -2.96 10.50
C PHE A 176 -6.98 -3.56 11.25
N ALA A 177 -8.03 -2.76 11.48
CA ALA A 177 -9.27 -3.20 12.14
C ALA A 177 -9.93 -4.35 11.38
N HIS A 178 -9.96 -4.28 10.05
CA HIS A 178 -10.50 -5.36 9.23
C HIS A 178 -9.69 -6.65 9.39
N CYS A 179 -8.36 -6.60 9.34
CA CYS A 179 -7.50 -7.76 9.62
C CYS A 179 -7.80 -8.36 11.00
N VAL A 180 -7.88 -7.52 12.03
CA VAL A 180 -8.21 -7.99 13.41
C VAL A 180 -9.59 -8.63 13.47
N SER A 181 -10.56 -8.14 12.71
CA SER A 181 -11.90 -8.76 12.65
C SER A 181 -11.87 -10.18 12.09
N LEU A 182 -10.98 -10.44 11.13
CA LEU A 182 -10.80 -11.75 10.50
C LEU A 182 -10.02 -12.74 11.36
N LEU A 183 -9.24 -12.26 12.33
CA LEU A 183 -8.42 -13.06 13.19
C LEU A 183 -9.28 -13.76 14.27
N LYS A 184 -9.08 -15.06 14.48
CA LYS A 184 -9.70 -15.83 15.57
C LYS A 184 -9.21 -15.33 16.93
N PRO A 185 -10.00 -15.44 18.01
CA PRO A 185 -9.48 -15.30 19.37
C PRO A 185 -8.27 -16.23 19.59
N GLY A 186 -7.19 -15.72 20.16
CA GLY A 186 -5.91 -16.42 20.30
C GLY A 186 -5.06 -16.48 19.01
N GLY A 187 -5.58 -16.02 17.89
CA GLY A 187 -4.86 -15.97 16.63
C GLY A 187 -3.73 -14.93 16.63
N ARG A 188 -2.76 -15.11 15.74
CA ARG A 188 -1.56 -14.25 15.66
C ARG A 188 -1.57 -13.37 14.42
N PHE A 189 -1.16 -12.11 14.58
CA PHE A 189 -1.01 -11.13 13.53
C PHE A 189 0.45 -10.68 13.43
N TYR A 190 1.09 -11.01 12.32
CA TYR A 190 2.48 -10.73 12.01
C TYR A 190 2.58 -9.53 11.09
N LEU A 191 3.32 -8.51 11.50
CA LEU A 191 3.48 -7.29 10.72
C LEU A 191 4.95 -6.92 10.52
N ARG A 192 5.24 -6.37 9.36
CA ARG A 192 6.47 -5.61 9.10
C ARG A 192 6.09 -4.24 8.59
N ALA A 193 6.64 -3.19 9.19
CA ALA A 193 6.20 -1.83 8.96
C ALA A 193 7.37 -0.86 8.74
N ASN A 194 7.11 0.26 8.09
CA ASN A 194 8.08 1.31 7.90
C ASN A 194 8.21 2.13 9.19
N PRO A 195 9.44 2.33 9.71
CA PRO A 195 9.64 3.16 10.88
C PRO A 195 9.52 4.63 10.55
N GLY A 196 9.02 5.42 11.48
CA GLY A 196 8.98 6.88 11.32
C GLY A 196 8.44 7.60 12.52
N ILE A 197 8.54 8.92 12.50
CA ILE A 197 7.97 9.84 13.48
C ILE A 197 7.03 10.84 12.83
N SER A 198 6.95 10.82 11.53
CA SER A 198 6.06 11.67 10.73
C SER A 198 5.79 11.02 9.38
N HIS A 199 4.65 11.33 8.79
CA HIS A 199 4.36 10.92 7.42
C HIS A 199 5.46 11.37 6.47
N LYS A 200 5.88 10.42 5.63
CA LYS A 200 6.85 10.68 4.57
C LYS A 200 6.18 10.49 3.23
N THR A 201 6.42 11.44 2.35
CA THR A 201 6.05 11.26 0.95
C THR A 201 6.98 10.24 0.32
N GLY A 202 6.48 9.07 0.03
CA GLY A 202 7.19 8.05 -0.72
C GLY A 202 7.26 8.40 -2.22
N PRO A 203 7.96 7.60 -3.01
CA PRO A 203 8.06 7.83 -4.45
C PRO A 203 6.70 7.75 -5.18
N TYR A 204 5.76 6.95 -4.69
CA TYR A 204 4.46 6.71 -5.32
C TYR A 204 3.29 6.94 -4.37
N VAL A 205 3.46 6.64 -3.08
CA VAL A 205 2.43 6.76 -2.04
C VAL A 205 3.01 7.35 -0.78
N ASP A 206 2.18 7.90 0.07
CA ASP A 206 2.57 8.37 1.40
C ASP A 206 2.85 7.16 2.31
N ILE A 207 3.86 7.29 3.17
CA ILE A 207 4.29 6.24 4.08
C ILE A 207 3.83 6.60 5.49
N PHE A 208 3.06 5.70 6.10
CA PHE A 208 2.61 5.83 7.47
C PHE A 208 3.78 5.63 8.46
N PRO A 209 3.92 6.50 9.46
CA PRO A 209 5.06 6.47 10.38
C PRO A 209 4.81 5.53 11.57
N TRP A 210 5.02 4.24 11.40
CA TRP A 210 4.93 3.30 12.50
C TRP A 210 6.00 3.58 13.57
N THR A 211 5.58 3.64 14.85
CA THR A 211 6.44 3.76 16.02
C THR A 211 6.04 2.74 17.07
N PHE A 212 6.88 2.56 18.10
CA PHE A 212 6.54 1.68 19.21
C PHE A 212 5.28 2.13 19.97
N GLU A 213 5.09 3.43 20.10
CA GLU A 213 3.93 4.03 20.74
C GLU A 213 2.64 3.70 19.98
N ILE A 214 2.65 3.87 18.66
CA ILE A 214 1.52 3.52 17.78
C ILE A 214 1.23 2.02 17.83
N VAL A 215 2.25 1.18 17.85
CA VAL A 215 2.09 -0.28 17.97
C VAL A 215 1.41 -0.64 19.28
N ASN A 216 1.79 -0.02 20.41
CA ASN A 216 1.10 -0.26 21.69
C ASN A 216 -0.32 0.32 21.73
N GLU A 217 -0.53 1.52 21.19
CA GLU A 217 -1.86 2.12 21.09
C GLU A 217 -2.83 1.21 20.29
N PHE A 218 -2.37 0.63 19.20
CA PHE A 218 -3.17 -0.30 18.41
C PHE A 218 -3.42 -1.60 19.18
N ALA A 219 -2.45 -2.10 19.94
CA ALA A 219 -2.67 -3.25 20.79
C ALA A 219 -3.81 -3.02 21.79
N GLU A 220 -3.80 -1.90 22.49
CA GLU A 220 -4.84 -1.54 23.46
C GLU A 220 -6.20 -1.32 22.79
N ARG A 221 -6.24 -0.53 21.72
CA ARG A 221 -7.47 -0.15 21.00
C ARG A 221 -8.20 -1.35 20.39
N TYR A 222 -7.45 -2.33 19.88
CA TYR A 222 -8.01 -3.50 19.19
C TYR A 222 -8.01 -4.79 19.99
N ASN A 223 -7.82 -4.69 21.32
CA ASN A 223 -7.79 -5.83 22.24
C ASN A 223 -6.79 -6.92 21.82
N LEU A 224 -5.55 -6.49 21.58
CA LEU A 224 -4.44 -7.34 21.18
C LEU A 224 -3.35 -7.32 22.25
N ARG A 225 -2.61 -8.42 22.39
CA ARG A 225 -1.40 -8.48 23.18
C ARG A 225 -0.18 -8.42 22.25
N LEU A 226 0.70 -7.46 22.48
CA LEU A 226 1.98 -7.36 21.77
C LEU A 226 2.92 -8.44 22.30
N GLU A 227 3.28 -9.41 21.45
CA GLU A 227 4.19 -10.51 21.82
C GLU A 227 5.65 -10.18 21.51
N THR A 228 5.87 -9.49 20.42
CA THR A 228 7.20 -9.21 19.89
C THR A 228 7.23 -7.83 19.25
N PHE A 229 8.31 -7.09 19.51
CA PHE A 229 8.64 -5.87 18.78
C PHE A 229 10.15 -5.84 18.55
N LYS A 230 10.59 -5.79 17.30
CA LYS A 230 11.99 -5.80 16.89
C LYS A 230 12.24 -4.85 15.70
N LYS A 231 13.49 -4.50 15.50
CA LYS A 231 13.94 -3.86 14.26
C LYS A 231 14.59 -4.91 13.37
N GLU A 232 14.18 -4.93 12.10
CA GLU A 232 14.89 -5.67 11.07
C GLU A 232 16.22 -4.97 10.77
N PRO A 233 17.36 -5.63 10.88
CA PRO A 233 18.65 -5.02 10.58
C PRO A 233 18.81 -4.64 9.11
N ALA A 234 18.25 -5.47 8.22
CA ALA A 234 18.25 -5.22 6.80
C ALA A 234 17.32 -4.05 6.44
N GLU A 235 17.71 -3.26 5.47
CA GLU A 235 16.98 -2.15 4.86
C GLU A 235 16.17 -1.24 5.82
N LEU A 236 16.63 -0.02 6.00
CA LEU A 236 15.90 1.07 6.68
C LEU A 236 15.46 0.78 8.13
N GLY A 237 15.88 -0.32 8.74
CA GLY A 237 15.50 -0.66 10.12
C GLY A 237 14.00 -0.83 10.27
N ARG A 238 13.34 -1.54 9.36
CA ARG A 238 11.90 -1.81 9.43
C ARG A 238 11.51 -2.40 10.77
N LEU A 239 10.32 -2.08 11.21
CA LEU A 239 9.77 -2.63 12.44
C LEU A 239 9.12 -3.99 12.13
N TYR A 240 9.42 -4.97 12.96
CA TYR A 240 8.75 -6.25 12.99
C TYR A 240 8.03 -6.42 14.33
N PHE A 241 6.75 -6.74 14.30
CA PHE A 241 5.99 -6.96 15.51
C PHE A 241 4.88 -7.99 15.31
N VAL A 242 4.54 -8.64 16.41
CA VAL A 242 3.54 -9.71 16.41
C VAL A 242 2.53 -9.45 17.53
N TYR A 243 1.27 -9.55 17.18
CA TYR A 243 0.18 -9.52 18.13
C TYR A 243 -0.48 -10.88 18.29
N THR A 244 -1.07 -11.10 19.45
CA THR A 244 -2.06 -12.16 19.69
C THR A 244 -3.39 -11.51 20.03
N LYS A 245 -4.48 -11.93 19.38
CA LYS A 245 -5.82 -11.44 19.70
C LYS A 245 -6.27 -12.00 21.04
N ILE A 246 -6.63 -11.12 21.97
CA ILE A 246 -7.12 -11.52 23.31
C ILE A 246 -8.52 -12.15 23.16
N ILE A 247 -8.78 -13.16 23.98
CA ILE A 247 -10.04 -13.91 24.01
C ILE A 247 -11.14 -13.08 24.66
#